data_e71b2bccd7379b6a68bdd3683e73d547
#
_entry.id   e71b2bccd7379b6a68bdd3683e73d547
#
_cell.length_a   1.000
_cell.length_b   1.000
_cell.length_c   1.000
_cell.angle_alpha   90.00
_cell.angle_beta   90.00
_cell.angle_gamma   90.00
#
_symmetry.space_group_name_H-M   'P 1'
#
loop_
_entity.id
_entity.type
_entity.pdbx_description
1 polymer ?
#
loop_
_entity_poly.entity_id
_entity_poly.type
_entity_poly.pdbx_seq_one_letter_code
_entity_poly.pdbx_strand_id
1 'polypeptide(L)'
;MLELKDVRFSVTDEKGQLKNIINGINLKIDEGKFVAITGPNGSGKSTLAKLIVGIIKPTSGQILYNGQDVTEMSITDRAKLGISFAFQQPVRFKGIKVLDLLRIAAGKQLTISEACEYLSLIHI
;
A
#
# COMPACT_ATOMS: atom_id res chain seq x y z
N MET A 1 3.37 8.76 -11.39
CA MET A 1 2.03 9.40 -11.23
C MET A 1 1.01 8.34 -10.82
N LEU A 2 0.25 8.61 -9.81
CA LEU A 2 -0.84 7.75 -9.34
C LEU A 2 -2.17 8.46 -9.62
N GLU A 3 -3.12 7.76 -10.22
CA GLU A 3 -4.44 8.29 -10.51
C GLU A 3 -5.54 7.33 -10.09
N LEU A 4 -6.52 7.85 -9.37
CA LEU A 4 -7.73 7.14 -8.98
C LEU A 4 -8.91 7.73 -9.74
N LYS A 5 -9.69 6.89 -10.40
CA LYS A 5 -10.87 7.30 -11.18
C LYS A 5 -12.11 6.65 -10.64
N ASP A 6 -12.97 7.43 -10.00
CA ASP A 6 -14.25 7.00 -9.43
C ASP A 6 -14.14 5.71 -8.60
N VAL A 7 -13.12 5.62 -7.77
CA VAL A 7 -12.86 4.43 -6.95
C VAL A 7 -13.91 4.33 -5.85
N ARG A 8 -14.56 3.17 -5.79
CA ARG A 8 -15.58 2.84 -4.79
C ARG A 8 -15.25 1.54 -4.10
N PHE A 9 -15.54 1.46 -2.83
CA PHE A 9 -15.41 0.25 -2.04
C PHE A 9 -16.56 0.12 -1.06
N SER A 10 -17.26 -1.02 -1.11
CA SER A 10 -18.39 -1.33 -0.25
C SER A 10 -18.18 -2.71 0.38
N VAL A 11 -18.65 -2.88 1.59
CA VAL A 11 -18.69 -4.16 2.29
C VAL A 11 -20.11 -4.48 2.71
N THR A 12 -20.42 -5.77 2.81
CA THR A 12 -21.69 -6.24 3.35
C THR A 12 -21.50 -6.52 4.84
N ASP A 13 -22.34 -5.93 5.69
CA ASP A 13 -22.30 -6.15 7.12
C ASP A 13 -22.91 -7.52 7.50
N GLU A 14 -22.83 -7.87 8.78
CA GLU A 14 -23.39 -9.14 9.31
C GLU A 14 -24.90 -9.28 9.10
N LYS A 15 -25.59 -8.18 8.87
CA LYS A 15 -27.03 -8.13 8.61
C LYS A 15 -27.39 -8.15 7.12
N GLY A 16 -26.38 -8.31 6.25
CA GLY A 16 -26.56 -8.31 4.80
C GLY A 16 -26.78 -6.91 4.19
N GLN A 17 -26.53 -5.84 4.94
CA GLN A 17 -26.65 -4.48 4.43
C GLN A 17 -25.35 -4.01 3.80
N LEU A 18 -25.47 -3.34 2.67
CA LEU A 18 -24.31 -2.77 1.96
C LEU A 18 -23.85 -1.48 2.65
N LYS A 19 -22.61 -1.45 3.08
CA LYS A 19 -21.97 -0.27 3.65
C LYS A 19 -20.93 0.28 2.71
N ASN A 20 -21.12 1.50 2.22
CA ASN A 20 -20.13 2.20 1.40
C ASN A 20 -19.04 2.79 2.29
N ILE A 21 -17.80 2.39 2.07
CA ILE A 21 -16.63 2.89 2.80
C ILE A 21 -15.93 3.97 1.98
N ILE A 22 -15.69 3.70 0.70
CA ILE A 22 -15.13 4.64 -0.27
C ILE A 22 -16.20 4.91 -1.33
N ASN A 23 -16.50 6.17 -1.53
CA ASN A 23 -17.66 6.59 -2.30
C ASN A 23 -17.30 7.52 -3.46
N GLY A 24 -16.62 6.96 -4.48
CA GLY A 24 -16.30 7.68 -5.70
C GLY A 24 -15.15 8.66 -5.55
N ILE A 25 -13.96 8.20 -5.21
CA ILE A 25 -12.77 9.04 -5.08
C ILE A 25 -12.12 9.24 -6.43
N ASN A 26 -11.88 10.51 -6.77
CA ASN A 26 -11.06 10.94 -7.89
C ASN A 26 -9.84 11.66 -7.32
N LEU A 27 -8.65 11.16 -7.61
CA LEU A 27 -7.41 11.71 -7.10
C LEU A 27 -6.30 11.52 -8.12
N LYS A 28 -5.50 12.54 -8.32
CA LYS A 28 -4.30 12.47 -9.14
C LYS A 28 -3.11 12.99 -8.34
N ILE A 29 -2.08 12.17 -8.23
CA ILE A 29 -0.83 12.53 -7.56
C ILE A 29 0.29 12.46 -8.59
N ASP A 30 0.86 13.60 -8.90
CA ASP A 30 1.99 13.70 -9.83
C ASP A 30 3.28 13.17 -9.19
N GLU A 31 4.24 12.83 -10.04
CA GLU A 31 5.55 12.36 -9.62
C GLU A 31 6.25 13.39 -8.71
N GLY A 32 6.92 12.91 -7.68
CA GLY A 32 7.67 13.75 -6.74
C GLY A 32 6.81 14.55 -5.76
N LYS A 33 5.50 14.30 -5.71
CA LYS A 33 4.60 14.97 -4.75
C LYS A 33 4.47 14.19 -3.46
N PHE A 34 4.43 14.93 -2.36
CA PHE A 34 4.09 14.41 -1.05
C PHE A 34 2.65 14.81 -0.71
N VAL A 35 1.81 13.83 -0.41
CA VAL A 35 0.39 14.04 -0.14
C VAL A 35 0.02 13.46 1.22
N ALA A 36 -0.65 14.27 2.05
CA ALA A 36 -1.20 13.83 3.33
C ALA A 36 -2.71 13.59 3.20
N ILE A 37 -3.18 12.46 3.69
CA ILE A 37 -4.61 12.12 3.76
C ILE A 37 -5.05 12.25 5.21
N THR A 38 -5.97 13.16 5.47
CA THR A 38 -6.50 13.44 6.81
C THR A 38 -8.00 13.23 6.88
N GLY A 39 -8.50 13.00 8.07
CA GLY A 39 -9.92 12.82 8.31
C GLY A 39 -10.18 12.09 9.63
N PRO A 40 -11.44 12.04 10.09
CA PRO A 40 -11.80 11.35 11.32
C PRO A 40 -11.58 9.83 11.21
N ASN A 41 -11.49 9.17 12.36
CA ASN A 41 -11.43 7.71 12.42
C ASN A 41 -12.67 7.10 11.76
N GLY A 42 -12.47 6.04 10.95
CA GLY A 42 -13.54 5.40 10.21
C GLY A 42 -13.94 6.09 8.90
N SER A 43 -13.21 7.12 8.46
CA SER A 43 -13.48 7.81 7.18
C SER A 43 -12.95 7.08 5.94
N GLY A 44 -12.27 5.94 6.11
CA GLY A 44 -11.77 5.13 5.00
C GLY A 44 -10.33 5.41 4.57
N LYS A 45 -9.54 6.17 5.33
CA LYS A 45 -8.13 6.47 5.01
C LYS A 45 -7.27 5.23 4.83
N SER A 46 -7.33 4.31 5.79
CA SER A 46 -6.58 3.04 5.74
C SER A 46 -7.10 2.13 4.62
N THR A 47 -8.40 2.15 4.38
CA THR A 47 -9.04 1.41 3.29
C THR A 47 -8.54 1.89 1.93
N LEU A 48 -8.44 3.21 1.74
CA LEU A 48 -7.91 3.79 0.51
C LEU A 48 -6.46 3.36 0.26
N ALA A 49 -5.62 3.39 1.29
CA ALA A 49 -4.23 2.93 1.19
C ALA A 49 -4.15 1.44 0.79
N LYS A 50 -4.98 0.60 1.39
CA LYS A 50 -5.06 -0.83 1.05
C LYS A 50 -5.54 -1.09 -0.37
N LEU A 51 -6.44 -0.28 -0.90
CA LEU A 51 -6.88 -0.33 -2.29
C LEU A 51 -5.75 0.00 -3.26
N ILE A 52 -4.97 1.04 -2.97
CA ILE A 52 -3.84 1.46 -3.81
C ILE A 52 -2.77 0.37 -3.87
N VAL A 53 -2.48 -0.27 -2.76
CA VAL A 53 -1.46 -1.34 -2.68
C VAL A 53 -1.96 -2.67 -3.25
N GLY A 54 -3.26 -2.91 -3.23
CA GLY A 54 -3.88 -4.13 -3.72
C GLY A 54 -4.16 -5.19 -2.67
N ILE A 55 -4.10 -4.83 -1.38
CA ILE A 55 -4.51 -5.73 -0.28
C ILE A 55 -5.99 -6.05 -0.40
N ILE A 56 -6.79 -5.07 -0.79
CA ILE A 56 -8.21 -5.23 -1.11
C ILE A 56 -8.47 -4.70 -2.52
N LYS A 57 -9.53 -5.19 -3.15
CA LYS A 57 -9.93 -4.76 -4.48
C LYS A 57 -11.09 -3.77 -4.40
N PRO A 58 -11.13 -2.73 -5.25
CA PRO A 58 -12.25 -1.82 -5.30
C PRO A 58 -13.51 -2.54 -5.82
N THR A 59 -14.67 -2.09 -5.39
CA THR A 59 -15.96 -2.56 -5.92
C THR A 59 -16.16 -2.05 -7.35
N SER A 60 -15.74 -0.82 -7.62
CA SER A 60 -15.73 -0.20 -8.95
C SER A 60 -14.69 0.90 -9.03
N GLY A 61 -14.47 1.43 -10.24
CA GLY A 61 -13.49 2.44 -10.53
C GLY A 61 -12.17 1.86 -11.00
N GLN A 62 -11.20 2.73 -11.24
CA GLN A 62 -9.89 2.37 -11.78
C GLN A 62 -8.78 3.01 -10.98
N ILE A 63 -7.68 2.27 -10.82
CA ILE A 63 -6.43 2.74 -10.23
C ILE A 63 -5.36 2.63 -11.31
N LEU A 64 -4.76 3.77 -11.66
CA LEU A 64 -3.73 3.87 -12.68
C LEU A 64 -2.39 4.28 -12.04
N TYR A 65 -1.34 3.61 -12.41
CA TYR A 65 0.03 3.93 -12.00
C TYR A 65 0.91 4.12 -13.23
N ASN A 66 1.43 5.34 -13.41
CA ASN A 66 2.16 5.75 -14.60
C ASN A 66 1.43 5.43 -15.92
N GLY A 67 0.12 5.66 -15.94
CA GLY A 67 -0.74 5.39 -17.08
C GLY A 67 -1.16 3.93 -17.26
N GLN A 68 -0.64 3.02 -16.45
CA GLN A 68 -0.99 1.60 -16.50
C GLN A 68 -2.11 1.30 -15.51
N ASP A 69 -3.14 0.59 -15.95
CA ASP A 69 -4.22 0.10 -15.07
C ASP A 69 -3.68 -1.02 -14.16
N VAL A 70 -3.69 -0.76 -12.88
CA VAL A 70 -3.23 -1.70 -11.85
C VAL A 70 -4.38 -2.23 -10.98
N THR A 71 -5.62 -1.93 -11.33
CA THR A 71 -6.81 -2.24 -10.53
C THR A 71 -6.92 -3.73 -10.21
N GLU A 72 -6.66 -4.59 -11.17
CA GLU A 72 -6.72 -6.05 -11.02
C GLU A 72 -5.37 -6.71 -10.71
N MET A 73 -4.31 -5.94 -10.63
CA MET A 73 -2.98 -6.47 -10.32
C MET A 73 -2.88 -6.97 -8.88
N SER A 74 -2.10 -8.03 -8.70
CA SER A 74 -1.74 -8.53 -7.37
C SER A 74 -0.83 -7.57 -6.60
N ILE A 75 -0.74 -7.74 -5.28
CA ILE A 75 0.21 -7.00 -4.43
C ILE A 75 1.63 -7.16 -4.94
N THR A 76 2.01 -8.37 -5.33
CA THR A 76 3.36 -8.70 -5.81
C THR A 76 3.68 -7.95 -7.10
N ASP A 77 2.76 -7.91 -8.05
CA ASP A 77 2.98 -7.22 -9.32
C ASP A 77 3.03 -5.71 -9.14
N ARG A 78 2.20 -5.15 -8.27
CA ARG A 78 2.25 -3.73 -7.89
C ARG A 78 3.56 -3.38 -7.18
N ALA A 79 4.06 -4.26 -6.30
CA ALA A 79 5.34 -4.08 -5.64
C ALA A 79 6.51 -4.04 -6.64
N LYS A 80 6.48 -4.85 -7.68
CA LYS A 80 7.47 -4.83 -8.76
C LYS A 80 7.47 -3.52 -9.56
N LEU A 81 6.33 -2.86 -9.64
CA LEU A 81 6.21 -1.53 -10.25
C LEU A 81 6.72 -0.39 -9.36
N GLY A 82 6.99 -0.67 -8.07
CA GLY A 82 7.49 0.31 -7.12
C GLY A 82 6.45 0.81 -6.11
N ILE A 83 5.27 0.21 -6.06
CA ILE A 83 4.24 0.56 -5.06
C ILE A 83 4.52 -0.22 -3.77
N SER A 84 4.80 0.48 -2.69
CA SER A 84 5.06 -0.13 -1.39
C SER A 84 4.12 0.41 -0.31
N PHE A 85 3.99 -0.34 0.78
CA PHE A 85 3.10 -0.02 1.88
C PHE A 85 3.80 -0.24 3.23
N ALA A 86 3.72 0.77 4.08
CA ALA A 86 4.16 0.65 5.47
C ALA A 86 2.94 0.44 6.36
N PHE A 87 2.91 -0.68 7.07
CA PHE A 87 1.83 -0.99 7.99
C PHE A 87 1.83 -0.04 9.20
N GLN A 88 0.65 0.27 9.69
CA GLN A 88 0.46 1.15 10.85
C GLN A 88 1.06 0.55 12.13
N GLN A 89 1.05 -0.77 12.24
CA GLN A 89 1.69 -1.50 13.33
C GLN A 89 2.82 -2.36 12.79
N PRO A 90 3.94 -2.51 13.54
CA PRO A 90 5.03 -3.37 13.11
C PRO A 90 4.56 -4.81 12.91
N VAL A 91 4.88 -5.37 11.75
CA VAL A 91 4.61 -6.78 11.44
C VAL A 91 5.76 -7.62 11.99
N ARG A 92 5.44 -8.67 12.73
CA ARG A 92 6.42 -9.62 13.26
C ARG A 92 6.38 -10.91 12.45
N PHE A 93 7.55 -11.35 12.01
CA PHE A 93 7.71 -12.61 11.30
C PHE A 93 8.39 -13.62 12.23
N LYS A 94 7.65 -14.65 12.62
CA LYS A 94 8.21 -15.70 13.47
C LYS A 94 9.18 -16.58 12.66
N GLY A 95 10.32 -16.89 13.25
CA GLY A 95 11.30 -17.80 12.66
C GLY A 95 12.19 -17.18 11.58
N ILE A 96 12.10 -15.90 11.33
CA ILE A 96 12.95 -15.19 10.36
C ILE A 96 13.81 -14.17 11.10
N LYS A 97 15.12 -14.20 10.87
CA LYS A 97 16.05 -13.22 11.44
C LYS A 97 15.94 -11.88 10.72
N VAL A 98 16.20 -10.78 11.43
CA VAL A 98 16.22 -9.43 10.84
C VAL A 98 17.17 -9.34 9.65
N LEU A 99 18.34 -9.97 9.74
CA LEU A 99 19.31 -10.00 8.64
C LEU A 99 18.74 -10.68 7.38
N ASP A 100 17.98 -11.75 7.53
CA ASP A 100 17.36 -12.45 6.42
C ASP A 100 16.25 -11.62 5.77
N LEU A 101 15.46 -10.89 6.57
CA LEU A 101 14.46 -9.94 6.06
C LEU A 101 15.11 -8.81 5.26
N LEU A 102 16.23 -8.27 5.73
CA LEU A 102 16.98 -7.22 5.01
C LEU A 102 17.54 -7.75 3.70
N ARG A 103 18.04 -8.98 3.67
CA ARG A 103 18.55 -9.63 2.44
C ARG A 103 17.43 -9.82 1.41
N ILE A 104 16.25 -10.27 1.85
CA ILE A 104 15.08 -10.43 0.98
C ILE A 104 14.66 -9.06 0.42
N ALA A 105 14.56 -8.05 1.26
CA ALA A 105 14.16 -6.70 0.84
C ALA A 105 15.16 -6.05 -0.12
N ALA A 106 16.46 -6.26 0.10
CA ALA A 106 17.51 -5.76 -0.76
C ALA A 106 17.68 -6.54 -2.07
N GLY A 107 17.13 -7.77 -2.14
CA GLY A 107 17.29 -8.67 -3.29
C GLY A 107 18.73 -9.19 -3.49
N LYS A 108 19.58 -9.11 -2.47
CA LYS A 108 20.98 -9.55 -2.52
C LYS A 108 21.47 -10.04 -1.16
N GLN A 109 22.57 -10.76 -1.18
CA GLN A 109 23.27 -11.11 0.05
C GLN A 109 23.92 -9.87 0.66
N LEU A 110 23.67 -9.62 1.93
CA LEU A 110 24.25 -8.53 2.69
C LEU A 110 25.21 -9.09 3.76
N THR A 111 26.35 -8.43 3.94
CA THR A 111 27.19 -8.63 5.12
C THR A 111 26.53 -7.98 6.34
N ILE A 112 26.96 -8.36 7.53
CA ILE A 112 26.48 -7.75 8.78
C ILE A 112 26.75 -6.25 8.79
N SER A 113 27.91 -5.83 8.28
CA SER A 113 28.31 -4.42 8.19
C SER A 113 27.37 -3.62 7.29
N GLU A 114 27.07 -4.12 6.08
CA GLU A 114 26.13 -3.49 5.15
C GLU A 114 24.71 -3.42 5.72
N ALA A 115 24.27 -4.49 6.39
CA ALA A 115 22.96 -4.50 7.06
C ALA A 115 22.87 -3.44 8.17
N CYS A 116 23.95 -3.24 8.93
CA CYS A 116 24.02 -2.18 9.94
C CYS A 116 23.94 -0.77 9.33
N GLU A 117 24.55 -0.55 8.17
CA GLU A 117 24.42 0.72 7.44
C GLU A 117 22.98 0.99 7.05
N TYR A 118 22.27 0.02 6.49
CA TYR A 118 20.86 0.18 6.14
C TYR A 118 20.00 0.49 7.36
N LEU A 119 20.22 -0.19 8.48
CA LEU A 119 19.49 0.07 9.73
C LEU A 119 19.82 1.44 10.32
N SER A 120 21.05 1.93 10.19
CA SER A 120 21.42 3.25 10.69
C SER A 120 20.73 4.39 9.94
N LEU A 121 20.43 4.20 8.66
CA LEU A 121 19.68 5.16 7.86
C LEU A 121 18.21 5.29 8.28
N ILE A 122 17.64 4.28 8.93
CA ILE A 122 16.27 4.29 9.42
C ILE A 122 16.10 5.17 10.66
N HIS A 123 17.18 5.43 11.39
CA HIS A 123 17.18 6.26 12.60
C HIS A 123 17.38 7.76 12.34
N ILE A 124 17.51 8.14 11.12
CA ILE A 124 17.53 9.53 10.69
C ILE A 124 16.11 9.96 10.33
#